data_2f41227e23cbe42ab95d82430487af90
#
_entry.id   2f41227e23cbe42ab95d82430487af90
#
_cell.length_a   1.000
_cell.length_b   1.000
_cell.length_c   1.000
_cell.angle_alpha   90.00
_cell.angle_beta   90.00
_cell.angle_gamma   90.00
#
_symmetry.space_group_name_H-M   'P 1'
#
loop_
_entity.id
_entity.type
_entity.pdbx_description
1 polymer ?
#
loop_
_entity_poly.entity_id
_entity_poly.type
_entity_poly.pdbx_seq_one_letter_code
_entity_poly.pdbx_strand_id
1 'polypeptide(L)' 'MTKLPSSDKVISVLLDYGFVFKSQKGSHQKYKNKEKTVIVPAPRKQIPIGTLKSISKQSGIAYSEFINL' A
#
# COMPACT_ATOMS: atom_id res chain seq x y z
N MET A 1 -18.79 3.61 -9.62
CA MET A 1 -17.79 2.57 -9.85
C MET A 1 -16.48 2.88 -9.11
N THR A 2 -15.97 1.91 -8.38
CA THR A 2 -14.76 2.13 -7.59
C THR A 2 -13.53 2.11 -8.49
N LYS A 3 -12.70 3.12 -8.34
CA LYS A 3 -11.47 3.23 -9.07
C LYS A 3 -10.33 2.65 -8.24
N LEU A 4 -9.48 1.83 -8.85
CA LEU A 4 -8.33 1.29 -8.14
C LEU A 4 -7.32 2.41 -7.86
N PRO A 5 -6.74 2.42 -6.66
CA PRO A 5 -5.78 3.46 -6.30
C PRO A 5 -4.44 3.26 -6.98
N SER A 6 -3.69 4.35 -7.11
CA SER A 6 -2.31 4.29 -7.56
C SER A 6 -1.41 3.86 -6.42
N SER A 7 -0.15 3.52 -6.75
CA SER A 7 0.84 3.24 -5.71
C SER A 7 1.06 4.47 -4.82
N ASP A 8 1.03 5.67 -5.40
CA ASP A 8 1.19 6.91 -4.62
C ASP A 8 0.09 7.05 -3.57
N LYS A 9 -1.14 6.72 -3.95
CA LYS A 9 -2.26 6.78 -3.01
C LYS A 9 -2.08 5.77 -1.88
N VAL A 10 -1.72 4.54 -2.24
CA VAL A 10 -1.51 3.48 -1.25
C VAL A 10 -0.39 3.88 -0.29
N ILE A 11 0.71 4.39 -0.82
CA ILE A 11 1.84 4.81 -0.01
C ILE A 11 1.44 5.95 0.94
N SER A 12 0.65 6.90 0.43
CA SER A 12 0.16 8.01 1.25
C SER A 12 -0.63 7.49 2.46
N VAL A 13 -1.50 6.52 2.24
CA VAL A 13 -2.28 5.93 3.32
C VAL A 13 -1.36 5.24 4.34
N LEU A 14 -0.38 4.47 3.84
CA LEU A 14 0.56 3.80 4.72
C LEU A 14 1.32 4.79 5.59
N LEU A 15 1.80 5.87 4.99
CA LEU A 15 2.53 6.90 5.74
C LEU A 15 1.64 7.54 6.81
N ASP A 16 0.37 7.78 6.49
CA ASP A 16 -0.58 8.35 7.45
C ASP A 16 -0.78 7.42 8.65
N TYR A 17 -0.62 6.12 8.44
CA TYR A 17 -0.78 5.13 9.52
C TYR A 17 0.54 4.78 10.20
N GLY A 18 1.58 5.58 9.96
CA GLY A 18 2.83 5.42 10.67
C GLY A 18 3.83 4.46 10.04
N PHE A 19 3.57 4.00 8.83
CA PHE A 19 4.54 3.20 8.11
C PHE A 19 5.63 4.09 7.54
N VAL A 20 6.84 3.57 7.47
CA VAL A 20 7.98 4.32 6.92
C VAL A 20 8.63 3.51 5.81
N PHE A 21 9.18 4.20 4.84
CA PHE A 21 9.92 3.57 3.74
C PHE A 21 11.18 2.92 4.28
N LYS A 22 11.43 1.67 3.90
CA LYS A 22 12.64 0.96 4.31
C LYS A 22 13.58 0.72 3.16
N SER A 23 13.09 0.25 2.03
CA SER A 23 13.95 -0.09 0.91
C SER A 23 13.14 -0.25 -0.35
N GLN A 24 13.85 -0.24 -1.48
CA GLN A 24 13.24 -0.50 -2.77
C GLN A 24 14.10 -1.51 -3.50
N LYS A 25 13.45 -2.50 -4.08
CA LYS A 25 14.11 -3.48 -4.92
C LYS A 25 13.33 -3.58 -6.22
N GLY A 26 13.95 -3.11 -7.31
CA GLY A 26 13.25 -3.03 -8.59
C GLY A 26 12.03 -2.15 -8.47
N SER A 27 10.87 -2.69 -8.83
CA SER A 27 9.60 -1.98 -8.77
C SER A 27 8.79 -2.34 -7.54
N HIS A 28 9.45 -2.75 -6.45
CA HIS A 28 8.79 -3.07 -5.20
C HIS A 28 9.40 -2.26 -4.07
N GLN A 29 8.55 -1.58 -3.29
CA GLN A 29 8.98 -0.78 -2.16
C GLN A 29 8.51 -1.44 -0.87
N LYS A 30 9.38 -1.46 0.13
CA LYS A 30 9.07 -2.04 1.44
C LYS A 30 8.83 -0.94 2.45
N TYR A 31 7.71 -1.06 3.16
CA TYR A 31 7.33 -0.14 4.23
C TYR A 31 7.16 -0.92 5.52
N LYS A 32 7.54 -0.32 6.63
CA LYS A 32 7.44 -0.98 7.93
C LYS A 32 6.84 -0.07 8.99
N ASN A 33 6.10 -0.70 9.89
CA ASN A 33 5.61 -0.07 11.11
C ASN A 33 5.70 -1.12 12.20
N LYS A 34 6.69 -0.97 13.09
CA LYS A 34 6.97 -1.97 14.13
C LYS A 34 7.22 -3.33 13.47
N GLU A 35 6.41 -4.34 13.78
CA GLU A 35 6.62 -5.69 13.23
C GLU A 35 5.91 -5.90 11.91
N LYS A 36 5.10 -4.96 11.49
CA LYS A 36 4.35 -5.10 10.23
C LYS A 36 5.20 -4.66 9.05
N THR A 37 5.16 -5.46 8.00
CA THR A 37 5.90 -5.18 6.76
C THR A 37 4.93 -5.25 5.60
N VAL A 38 4.97 -4.23 4.74
CA VAL A 38 4.11 -4.14 3.56
C VAL A 38 4.96 -3.93 2.32
N ILE A 39 4.68 -4.69 1.27
CA ILE A 39 5.36 -4.55 -0.01
C ILE A 39 4.38 -3.92 -0.99
N VAL A 40 4.80 -2.81 -1.60
CA VAL A 40 3.97 -2.07 -2.55
C VAL A 40 4.66 -2.06 -3.91
N PRO A 41 4.01 -2.55 -4.97
CA PRO A 41 4.57 -2.40 -6.32
C PRO A 41 4.46 -0.94 -6.72
N ALA A 42 5.58 -0.32 -7.06
CA ALA A 42 5.63 1.10 -7.39
C ALA A 42 6.78 1.37 -8.36
N PRO A 43 6.58 2.23 -9.34
CA PRO A 43 5.36 3.02 -9.56
C PRO A 43 4.27 2.22 -10.30
N ARG A 44 3.03 2.47 -9.94
CA ARG A 44 1.87 1.87 -10.61
C ARG A 44 0.73 2.88 -10.64
N LYS A 45 0.07 2.99 -11.79
CA LYS A 45 -1.09 3.86 -11.90
C LYS A 45 -2.30 3.27 -11.18
N GLN A 46 -2.38 1.95 -11.17
CA GLN A 46 -3.45 1.24 -10.48
C GLN A 46 -2.88 0.00 -9.82
N ILE A 47 -3.18 -0.19 -8.55
CA ILE A 47 -2.78 -1.38 -7.82
C ILE A 47 -3.89 -2.41 -8.00
N PRO A 48 -3.57 -3.63 -8.49
CA PRO A 48 -4.60 -4.67 -8.66
C PRO A 48 -5.29 -5.01 -7.36
N ILE A 49 -6.54 -5.40 -7.46
CA ILE A 49 -7.37 -5.67 -6.29
C ILE A 49 -6.78 -6.74 -5.37
N GLY A 50 -6.22 -7.80 -5.94
CA GLY A 50 -5.60 -8.85 -5.15
C GLY A 50 -4.41 -8.34 -4.35
N THR A 51 -3.61 -7.48 -4.98
CA THR A 51 -2.47 -6.86 -4.31
C THR A 51 -2.94 -5.92 -3.20
N LEU A 52 -4.01 -5.17 -3.45
CA LEU A 52 -4.59 -4.28 -2.42
C LEU A 52 -5.06 -5.07 -1.21
N LYS A 53 -5.69 -6.21 -1.43
CA LYS A 53 -6.15 -7.05 -0.32
C LYS A 53 -4.97 -7.58 0.49
N SER A 54 -3.88 -7.93 -0.19
CA SER A 54 -2.66 -8.35 0.50
C SER A 54 -2.07 -7.22 1.32
N ILE A 55 -2.04 -6.01 0.75
CA ILE A 55 -1.53 -4.83 1.46
C ILE A 55 -2.39 -4.54 2.69
N SER A 56 -3.71 -4.61 2.53
CA SER A 56 -4.63 -4.42 3.66
C SER A 56 -4.33 -5.43 4.77
N LYS A 57 -4.18 -6.69 4.41
CA LYS A 57 -3.91 -7.75 5.37
C LYS A 57 -2.56 -7.56 6.06
N GLN A 58 -1.52 -7.22 5.30
CA GLN A 58 -0.18 -7.04 5.84
C GLN A 58 -0.11 -5.83 6.77
N SER A 59 -0.79 -4.76 6.40
CA SER A 59 -0.73 -3.50 7.14
C SER A 59 -1.69 -3.47 8.33
N GLY A 60 -2.75 -4.25 8.29
CA GLY A 60 -3.81 -4.15 9.28
C GLY A 60 -4.72 -2.97 9.05
N ILE A 61 -4.58 -2.28 7.92
CA ILE A 61 -5.42 -1.14 7.57
C ILE A 61 -6.61 -1.63 6.76
N ALA A 62 -7.80 -1.15 7.10
CA ALA A 62 -9.00 -1.57 6.40
C ALA A 62 -8.89 -1.31 4.90
N TYR A 63 -9.33 -2.26 4.10
CA TYR A 63 -9.30 -2.16 2.64
C TYR A 63 -9.95 -0.87 2.14
N SER A 64 -11.03 -0.47 2.78
CA SER A 64 -11.77 0.74 2.39
C SER A 64 -10.93 2.01 2.47
N GLU A 65 -9.89 2.01 3.29
CA GLU A 65 -9.00 3.18 3.40
C GLU A 65 -8.20 3.41 2.13
N PHE A 66 -7.93 2.34 1.40
CA PHE A 66 -7.15 2.45 0.17
C PHE A 66 -8.01 2.78 -1.04
N ILE A 67 -9.28 2.42 -1.00
CA ILE A 67 -10.19 2.64 -2.11
C ILE A 67 -11.20 3.73 -1.80
N ASN A 68 -10.81 4.68 -1.00
CA ASN A 68 -11.67 5.79 -0.62
C ASN A 68 -12.21 6.50 -1.88
N LEU A 69 -13.50 6.64 -1.92
CA LEU A 69 -14.19 7.27 -3.05
C LEU A 69 -14.37 8.76 -2.83
#